data_4cd9b5bc108d333dd09e0e345a7d2d89
#
_entry.id   4cd9b5bc108d333dd09e0e345a7d2d89
#
_cell.length_a   1.000
_cell.length_b   1.000
_cell.length_c   1.000
_cell.angle_alpha   90.00
_cell.angle_beta   90.00
_cell.angle_gamma   90.00
#
_symmetry.space_group_name_H-M   'P 1'
#
loop_
_entity.id
_entity.type
_entity.pdbx_description
1 polymer ?
#
loop_
_entity_poly.entity_id
_entity_poly.type
_entity_poly.pdbx_seq_one_letter_code
_entity_poly.pdbx_strand_id
1 'polypeptide(L)'
;MERGTTLVTEASAPIEAHTDEAQTPPSVFDVAVIGSGPAGSQSAVSAAHQTRSVLVIEAGAVSQRKGRAFWSKSVEFQDAPVFPGITGPRLATALSAWMSAQVGRMVTIGGKPRHVGIWRRGGMVLRVTRVEPDEGVHAPAGYLFAIEASTGALKAGTELTTERFLARSLVVASGFEDIWPDIDVTEGADRLYQTHRILFRYAGNRKGWHVCIRCDGHLHLDEHIAVVASGDFAWSIARGAQDFTGHITILTNGADPDFSDARLETLAARNIEVITEPIAAHIGKGTDLLGLKLSSGREVFADGFFVDYGLKANSEYLASNDGWNLKTDDEGLLVVDEDGAVLGADGNAVPGLFAAGDIVAGQRNLIATAFGLGQNAGLSAADLMREW
;
A
#
# COMPACT_ATOMS: atom_id res chain seq x y z
N MET A 1 28.02 47.23 -2.99
CA MET A 1 26.69 47.53 -2.43
C MET A 1 25.85 46.28 -2.59
N GLU A 2 26.02 45.41 -1.64
CA GLU A 2 25.24 44.16 -1.53
C GLU A 2 23.90 44.49 -0.84
N ARG A 3 22.80 44.21 -1.54
CA ARG A 3 21.47 44.27 -0.92
C ARG A 3 21.13 42.85 -0.43
N GLY A 4 21.30 42.64 0.87
CA GLY A 4 20.83 41.46 1.54
C GLY A 4 19.29 41.41 1.52
N THR A 5 18.74 40.41 0.86
CA THR A 5 17.31 40.10 0.95
C THR A 5 17.09 39.25 2.21
N THR A 6 16.61 39.87 3.27
CA THR A 6 16.21 39.18 4.48
C THR A 6 14.88 38.48 4.19
N LEU A 7 14.92 37.15 4.08
CA LEU A 7 13.72 36.32 4.11
C LEU A 7 13.14 36.40 5.52
N VAL A 8 12.05 37.13 5.68
CA VAL A 8 11.23 37.10 6.90
C VAL A 8 10.49 35.76 6.90
N THR A 9 11.00 34.82 7.67
CA THR A 9 10.22 33.66 8.09
C THR A 9 9.21 34.12 9.12
N GLU A 10 8.00 34.45 8.70
CA GLU A 10 6.87 34.50 9.61
C GLU A 10 6.67 33.08 10.17
N ALA A 11 7.04 32.89 11.40
CA ALA A 11 6.63 31.72 12.17
C ALA A 11 5.11 31.74 12.23
N SER A 12 4.47 30.83 11.50
CA SER A 12 3.05 30.56 11.67
C SER A 12 2.81 30.26 13.14
N ALA A 13 1.90 30.99 13.76
CA ALA A 13 1.45 30.74 15.12
C ALA A 13 1.12 29.23 15.27
N PRO A 14 1.45 28.59 16.39
CA PRO A 14 1.07 27.21 16.61
C PRO A 14 -0.46 27.14 16.51
N ILE A 15 -0.95 26.27 15.63
CA ILE A 15 -2.36 25.89 15.60
C ILE A 15 -2.63 25.33 16.99
N GLU A 16 -3.37 26.06 17.82
CA GLU A 16 -3.83 25.57 19.08
C GLU A 16 -4.55 24.24 18.83
N ALA A 17 -3.97 23.16 19.32
CA ALA A 17 -4.62 21.88 19.30
C ALA A 17 -5.85 21.99 20.21
N HIS A 18 -6.99 22.29 19.64
CA HIS A 18 -8.25 22.06 20.30
C HIS A 18 -8.31 20.56 20.59
N THR A 19 -8.09 20.21 21.84
CA THR A 19 -8.36 18.89 22.42
C THR A 19 -9.88 18.72 22.53
N ASP A 20 -10.59 18.78 21.41
CA ASP A 20 -11.94 18.30 21.34
C ASP A 20 -11.86 16.78 21.36
N GLU A 21 -12.25 16.18 22.49
CA GLU A 21 -12.46 14.74 22.60
C GLU A 21 -13.32 14.30 21.43
N ALA A 22 -12.87 13.27 20.70
CA ALA A 22 -13.61 12.72 19.59
C ALA A 22 -15.04 12.41 20.06
N GLN A 23 -16.02 13.12 19.47
CA GLN A 23 -17.43 12.95 19.85
C GLN A 23 -17.88 11.53 19.50
N THR A 24 -18.95 11.08 20.14
CA THR A 24 -19.56 9.77 19.87
C THR A 24 -19.71 9.53 18.36
N PRO A 25 -19.17 8.41 17.83
CA PRO A 25 -19.27 8.11 16.40
C PRO A 25 -20.73 7.89 15.99
N PRO A 26 -21.08 8.13 14.72
CA PRO A 26 -22.40 7.77 14.20
C PRO A 26 -22.60 6.25 14.21
N SER A 27 -23.86 5.81 14.30
CA SER A 27 -24.21 4.39 14.15
C SER A 27 -23.95 3.88 12.74
N VAL A 28 -24.09 4.74 11.74
CA VAL A 28 -23.79 4.46 10.31
C VAL A 28 -22.94 5.59 9.77
N PHE A 29 -21.73 5.27 9.31
CA PHE A 29 -20.83 6.21 8.66
C PHE A 29 -21.26 6.50 7.22
N ASP A 30 -20.95 7.68 6.71
CA ASP A 30 -21.16 7.98 5.29
C ASP A 30 -20.17 7.20 4.43
N VAL A 31 -18.88 7.19 4.84
CA VAL A 31 -17.81 6.52 4.13
C VAL A 31 -16.98 5.70 5.09
N ALA A 32 -16.69 4.45 4.75
CA ALA A 32 -15.62 3.69 5.39
C ALA A 32 -14.43 3.57 4.43
N VAL A 33 -13.21 3.66 4.98
CA VAL A 33 -11.95 3.51 4.24
C VAL A 33 -11.14 2.40 4.90
N ILE A 34 -10.77 1.38 4.13
CA ILE A 34 -9.94 0.27 4.61
C ILE A 34 -8.51 0.51 4.15
N GLY A 35 -7.64 0.81 5.11
CA GLY A 35 -6.24 1.17 4.90
C GLY A 35 -5.98 2.66 5.09
N SER A 36 -4.81 2.99 5.65
CA SER A 36 -4.36 4.34 5.98
C SER A 36 -3.06 4.73 5.28
N GLY A 37 -2.74 4.07 4.16
CA GLY A 37 -1.66 4.45 3.26
C GLY A 37 -1.96 5.75 2.51
N PRO A 38 -1.11 6.16 1.54
CA PRO A 38 -1.32 7.39 0.78
C PRO A 38 -2.73 7.51 0.18
N ALA A 39 -3.22 6.47 -0.48
CA ALA A 39 -4.56 6.46 -1.08
C ALA A 39 -5.68 6.57 -0.04
N GLY A 40 -5.63 5.74 1.01
CA GLY A 40 -6.68 5.74 2.02
C GLY A 40 -6.72 7.02 2.85
N SER A 41 -5.56 7.58 3.21
CA SER A 41 -5.48 8.87 3.91
C SER A 41 -6.06 10.00 3.06
N GLN A 42 -5.74 10.03 1.76
CA GLN A 42 -6.29 11.01 0.84
C GLN A 42 -7.80 10.85 0.66
N SER A 43 -8.29 9.61 0.49
CA SER A 43 -9.73 9.33 0.38
C SER A 43 -10.48 9.82 1.61
N ALA A 44 -9.97 9.51 2.80
CA ALA A 44 -10.59 9.89 4.05
C ALA A 44 -10.67 11.41 4.23
N VAL A 45 -9.57 12.12 3.96
CA VAL A 45 -9.54 13.59 4.09
C VAL A 45 -10.42 14.24 3.03
N SER A 46 -10.39 13.75 1.78
CA SER A 46 -11.25 14.27 0.71
C SER A 46 -12.74 14.15 1.05
N ALA A 47 -13.18 12.98 1.54
CA ALA A 47 -14.55 12.77 1.97
C ALA A 47 -14.93 13.63 3.21
N ALA A 48 -14.05 13.74 4.19
CA ALA A 48 -14.26 14.56 5.38
C ALA A 48 -14.42 16.05 5.04
N HIS A 49 -13.65 16.56 4.07
CA HIS A 49 -13.79 17.95 3.57
C HIS A 49 -15.14 18.17 2.82
N GLN A 50 -15.76 17.10 2.32
CA GLN A 50 -17.14 17.16 1.79
C GLN A 50 -18.20 16.99 2.90
N THR A 51 -17.82 17.27 4.14
CA THR A 51 -18.73 17.19 5.32
C THR A 51 -19.31 15.79 5.55
N ARG A 52 -18.53 14.74 5.31
CA ARG A 52 -18.93 13.35 5.57
C ARG A 52 -18.35 12.85 6.86
N SER A 53 -19.07 11.90 7.49
CA SER A 53 -18.56 11.08 8.58
C SER A 53 -17.76 9.93 7.99
N VAL A 54 -16.47 9.85 8.32
CA VAL A 54 -15.54 8.88 7.74
C VAL A 54 -14.96 7.97 8.80
N LEU A 55 -15.09 6.66 8.60
CA LEU A 55 -14.39 5.65 9.38
C LEU A 55 -13.13 5.20 8.64
N VAL A 56 -11.97 5.26 9.28
CA VAL A 56 -10.72 4.66 8.75
C VAL A 56 -10.34 3.48 9.62
N ILE A 57 -10.19 2.30 9.00
CA ILE A 57 -9.72 1.08 9.67
C ILE A 57 -8.32 0.75 9.16
N GLU A 58 -7.36 0.63 10.08
CA GLU A 58 -5.96 0.40 9.76
C GLU A 58 -5.38 -0.83 10.48
N ALA A 59 -4.87 -1.78 9.73
CA ALA A 59 -4.30 -3.02 10.26
C ALA A 59 -2.94 -2.83 10.95
N GLY A 60 -2.20 -1.77 10.60
CA GLY A 60 -0.85 -1.52 11.08
C GLY A 60 -0.70 -1.39 12.60
N ALA A 61 -1.80 -1.08 13.31
CA ALA A 61 -1.82 -1.00 14.78
C ALA A 61 -1.93 -2.38 15.45
N VAL A 62 -2.53 -3.37 14.80
CA VAL A 62 -2.86 -4.68 15.38
C VAL A 62 -2.12 -5.84 14.71
N SER A 63 -1.55 -5.63 13.53
CA SER A 63 -0.79 -6.62 12.77
C SER A 63 0.61 -6.12 12.46
N GLN A 64 1.50 -7.06 12.07
CA GLN A 64 2.83 -6.70 11.57
C GLN A 64 2.82 -6.26 10.10
N ARG A 65 1.66 -6.31 9.44
CA ARG A 65 1.49 -5.88 8.05
C ARG A 65 1.71 -4.38 7.92
N LYS A 66 2.60 -4.02 7.02
CA LYS A 66 2.92 -2.62 6.70
C LYS A 66 2.69 -2.41 5.21
N GLY A 67 2.14 -1.26 4.85
CA GLY A 67 2.02 -0.89 3.44
C GLY A 67 3.39 -0.79 2.77
N ARG A 68 3.44 -1.01 1.46
CA ARG A 68 4.66 -1.06 0.64
C ARG A 68 5.57 0.14 0.87
N ALA A 69 5.02 1.35 0.86
CA ALA A 69 5.78 2.59 1.09
C ALA A 69 6.51 2.63 2.44
N PHE A 70 6.01 1.95 3.47
CA PHE A 70 6.65 1.92 4.80
C PHE A 70 8.05 1.30 4.76
N TRP A 71 8.30 0.36 3.85
CA TRP A 71 9.57 -0.35 3.75
C TRP A 71 10.71 0.50 3.22
N SER A 72 10.46 1.66 2.60
CA SER A 72 11.49 2.64 2.25
C SER A 72 11.98 3.38 3.50
N LYS A 73 12.80 2.69 4.32
CA LYS A 73 13.19 3.15 5.66
C LYS A 73 14.25 4.23 5.66
N SER A 74 15.23 4.12 4.79
CA SER A 74 16.37 5.04 4.68
C SER A 74 16.50 5.66 3.28
N VAL A 75 15.90 5.06 2.27
CA VAL A 75 15.77 5.66 0.95
C VAL A 75 14.63 6.68 1.00
N GLU A 76 14.94 7.90 0.61
CA GLU A 76 13.97 8.99 0.56
C GLU A 76 13.21 8.97 -0.77
N PHE A 77 11.90 9.24 -0.74
CA PHE A 77 11.12 9.39 -1.96
C PHE A 77 11.53 10.67 -2.69
N GLN A 78 11.89 10.53 -3.96
CA GLN A 78 12.31 11.66 -4.80
C GLN A 78 11.19 12.11 -5.77
N ASP A 79 10.27 11.22 -6.09
CA ASP A 79 9.19 11.38 -7.07
C ASP A 79 7.84 11.81 -6.47
N ALA A 80 7.81 12.12 -5.17
CA ALA A 80 6.62 12.63 -4.48
C ALA A 80 6.77 14.13 -4.22
N PRO A 81 6.21 15.01 -5.07
CA PRO A 81 6.53 16.45 -5.09
C PRO A 81 6.13 17.20 -3.81
N VAL A 82 5.15 16.68 -3.07
CA VAL A 82 4.70 17.30 -1.80
C VAL A 82 5.56 16.86 -0.61
N PHE A 83 6.29 15.76 -0.77
CA PHE A 83 7.09 15.13 0.29
C PHE A 83 8.53 14.81 -0.16
N PRO A 84 9.25 15.74 -0.78
CA PRO A 84 10.61 15.46 -1.23
C PRO A 84 11.49 15.14 -0.02
N GLY A 85 12.30 14.07 -0.14
CA GLY A 85 13.24 13.69 0.90
C GLY A 85 12.59 13.09 2.16
N ILE A 86 11.35 12.56 2.06
CA ILE A 86 10.70 11.86 3.18
C ILE A 86 10.87 10.34 3.04
N THR A 87 11.16 9.66 4.15
CA THR A 87 11.19 8.19 4.20
C THR A 87 9.81 7.60 4.46
N GLY A 88 9.62 6.32 4.16
CA GLY A 88 8.34 5.62 4.36
C GLY A 88 7.76 5.74 5.78
N PRO A 89 8.52 5.49 6.86
CA PRO A 89 8.04 5.69 8.23
C PRO A 89 7.65 7.14 8.55
N ARG A 90 8.40 8.11 8.03
CA ARG A 90 8.07 9.55 8.21
C ARG A 90 6.81 9.91 7.44
N LEU A 91 6.63 9.39 6.21
CA LEU A 91 5.40 9.56 5.45
C LEU A 91 4.20 8.99 6.21
N ALA A 92 4.30 7.77 6.74
CA ALA A 92 3.22 7.17 7.54
C ALA A 92 2.85 8.03 8.76
N THR A 93 3.84 8.61 9.43
CA THR A 93 3.63 9.54 10.57
C THR A 93 2.92 10.81 10.11
N ALA A 94 3.35 11.41 9.00
CA ALA A 94 2.75 12.63 8.45
C ALA A 94 1.29 12.40 8.02
N LEU A 95 0.99 11.28 7.35
CA LEU A 95 -0.37 10.90 6.95
C LEU A 95 -1.27 10.68 8.18
N SER A 96 -0.74 10.03 9.22
CA SER A 96 -1.45 9.83 10.47
C SER A 96 -1.80 11.16 11.14
N ALA A 97 -0.85 12.08 11.21
CA ALA A 97 -1.06 13.42 11.79
C ALA A 97 -2.08 14.22 10.95
N TRP A 98 -1.99 14.15 9.62
CA TRP A 98 -2.91 14.84 8.71
C TRP A 98 -4.36 14.37 8.88
N MET A 99 -4.60 13.06 8.95
CA MET A 99 -5.92 12.52 9.25
C MET A 99 -6.40 12.90 10.65
N SER A 100 -5.51 12.89 11.65
CA SER A 100 -5.83 13.24 13.03
C SER A 100 -6.23 14.71 13.20
N ALA A 101 -5.82 15.60 12.30
CA ALA A 101 -6.28 16.98 12.28
C ALA A 101 -7.75 17.12 11.86
N GLN A 102 -8.37 16.07 11.34
CA GLN A 102 -9.77 16.02 10.88
C GLN A 102 -10.67 15.25 11.87
N VAL A 103 -10.48 15.45 13.18
CA VAL A 103 -11.22 14.72 14.23
C VAL A 103 -12.73 14.78 14.00
N GLY A 104 -13.34 13.61 14.13
CA GLY A 104 -14.79 13.46 13.99
C GLY A 104 -15.57 14.24 15.04
N ARG A 105 -16.54 15.01 14.62
CA ARG A 105 -17.37 15.89 15.46
C ARG A 105 -18.79 16.05 14.93
N MET A 106 -19.68 16.54 15.79
CA MET A 106 -21.02 16.96 15.41
C MET A 106 -20.99 18.46 15.02
N VAL A 107 -21.60 18.80 13.89
CA VAL A 107 -21.79 20.18 13.44
C VAL A 107 -23.24 20.39 13.03
N THR A 108 -23.69 21.65 13.00
CA THR A 108 -25.02 22.01 12.47
C THR A 108 -24.86 22.62 11.10
N ILE A 109 -25.42 21.99 10.08
CA ILE A 109 -25.41 22.47 8.69
C ILE A 109 -26.86 22.62 8.21
N GLY A 110 -27.24 23.82 7.79
CA GLY A 110 -28.63 24.10 7.37
C GLY A 110 -29.66 23.80 8.46
N GLY A 111 -29.31 24.03 9.74
CA GLY A 111 -30.16 23.74 10.89
C GLY A 111 -30.25 22.27 11.29
N LYS A 112 -29.58 21.36 10.60
CA LYS A 112 -29.58 19.91 10.90
C LYS A 112 -28.24 19.46 11.49
N PRO A 113 -28.24 18.65 12.58
CA PRO A 113 -27.02 18.08 13.13
C PRO A 113 -26.45 17.03 12.16
N ARG A 114 -25.13 17.08 11.96
CA ARG A 114 -24.39 16.11 11.11
C ARG A 114 -23.08 15.73 11.76
N HIS A 115 -22.73 14.42 11.70
CA HIS A 115 -21.40 13.95 12.01
C HIS A 115 -20.49 14.25 10.81
N VAL A 116 -19.35 14.89 11.07
CA VAL A 116 -18.33 15.21 10.04
C VAL A 116 -16.94 14.93 10.58
N GLY A 117 -16.00 14.58 9.68
CA GLY A 117 -14.61 14.33 10.05
C GLY A 117 -14.29 12.84 10.10
N ILE A 118 -13.15 12.50 10.70
CA ILE A 118 -12.55 11.17 10.63
C ILE A 118 -12.54 10.51 12.02
N TRP A 119 -13.11 9.32 12.11
CA TRP A 119 -12.94 8.37 13.22
C TRP A 119 -11.99 7.27 12.78
N ARG A 120 -10.98 7.00 13.58
CA ARG A 120 -9.95 5.99 13.29
C ARG A 120 -10.07 4.79 14.22
N ARG A 121 -9.89 3.61 13.66
CA ARG A 121 -9.84 2.34 14.40
C ARG A 121 -8.62 1.53 13.98
N GLY A 122 -7.82 1.13 14.96
CA GLY A 122 -6.79 0.10 14.76
C GLY A 122 -7.48 -1.26 14.71
N GLY A 123 -7.40 -1.94 13.58
CA GLY A 123 -8.03 -3.24 13.39
C GLY A 123 -7.71 -3.82 12.02
N MET A 124 -7.73 -5.15 11.91
CA MET A 124 -7.68 -5.82 10.63
C MET A 124 -9.10 -6.19 10.22
N VAL A 125 -9.52 -5.71 9.05
CA VAL A 125 -10.81 -6.08 8.48
C VAL A 125 -10.77 -7.57 8.12
N LEU A 126 -11.74 -8.31 8.64
CA LEU A 126 -11.87 -9.75 8.46
C LEU A 126 -12.90 -10.10 7.41
N ARG A 127 -13.96 -9.27 7.32
CA ARG A 127 -15.10 -9.51 6.45
C ARG A 127 -15.83 -8.21 6.15
N VAL A 128 -16.35 -8.11 4.94
CA VAL A 128 -17.31 -7.07 4.52
C VAL A 128 -18.51 -7.74 3.87
N THR A 129 -19.72 -7.38 4.33
CA THR A 129 -20.98 -7.92 3.81
C THR A 129 -21.96 -6.79 3.47
N ARG A 130 -22.95 -7.08 2.63
CA ARG A 130 -24.10 -6.20 2.39
C ARG A 130 -25.19 -6.52 3.40
N VAL A 131 -25.82 -5.49 3.93
CA VAL A 131 -26.96 -5.65 4.84
C VAL A 131 -28.05 -4.67 4.47
N GLU A 132 -29.31 -5.09 4.65
CA GLU A 132 -30.45 -4.21 4.48
C GLU A 132 -30.37 -3.05 5.49
N PRO A 133 -30.70 -1.82 5.09
CA PRO A 133 -30.78 -0.70 6.01
C PRO A 133 -32.00 -0.83 6.92
N ASP A 134 -31.88 -0.41 8.17
CA ASP A 134 -33.01 -0.25 9.05
C ASP A 134 -33.99 0.80 8.51
N GLU A 135 -35.27 0.72 8.95
CA GLU A 135 -36.30 1.66 8.53
C GLU A 135 -35.87 3.12 8.81
N GLY A 136 -35.95 3.97 7.77
CA GLY A 136 -35.55 5.38 7.85
C GLY A 136 -34.05 5.64 7.71
N VAL A 137 -33.22 4.62 7.58
CA VAL A 137 -31.80 4.79 7.28
C VAL A 137 -31.59 4.93 5.78
N HIS A 138 -31.10 6.09 5.35
CA HIS A 138 -30.75 6.32 3.94
C HIS A 138 -29.55 5.48 3.51
N ALA A 139 -29.70 4.71 2.43
CA ALA A 139 -28.68 3.86 1.85
C ALA A 139 -28.66 4.04 0.32
N PRO A 140 -27.85 4.96 -0.24
CA PRO A 140 -27.85 5.30 -1.67
C PRO A 140 -27.56 4.12 -2.59
N ALA A 141 -26.79 3.14 -2.11
CA ALA A 141 -26.47 1.90 -2.83
C ALA A 141 -27.60 0.85 -2.78
N GLY A 142 -28.70 1.11 -2.05
CA GLY A 142 -29.76 0.15 -1.76
C GLY A 142 -29.45 -0.80 -0.59
N TYR A 143 -28.25 -0.72 -0.01
CA TYR A 143 -27.78 -1.51 1.14
C TYR A 143 -26.70 -0.74 1.91
N LEU A 144 -26.33 -1.25 3.10
CA LEU A 144 -25.18 -0.80 3.86
C LEU A 144 -24.06 -1.83 3.80
N PHE A 145 -22.82 -1.35 3.93
CA PHE A 145 -21.66 -2.19 4.16
C PHE A 145 -21.53 -2.49 5.65
N ALA A 146 -21.59 -3.75 6.03
CA ALA A 146 -21.24 -4.21 7.36
C ALA A 146 -19.79 -4.69 7.37
N ILE A 147 -18.95 -4.06 8.17
CA ILE A 147 -17.50 -4.27 8.22
C ILE A 147 -17.18 -4.89 9.58
N GLU A 148 -16.68 -6.12 9.59
CA GLU A 148 -16.17 -6.81 10.77
C GLU A 148 -14.64 -6.65 10.83
N ALA A 149 -14.15 -6.09 11.94
CA ALA A 149 -12.71 -5.89 12.14
C ALA A 149 -12.26 -6.44 13.49
N SER A 150 -11.05 -7.00 13.55
CA SER A 150 -10.41 -7.35 14.81
C SER A 150 -9.95 -6.10 15.53
N THR A 151 -10.16 -6.01 16.85
CA THR A 151 -9.77 -4.85 17.66
C THR A 151 -8.57 -5.10 18.58
N GLY A 152 -8.12 -6.35 18.67
CA GLY A 152 -6.96 -6.75 19.45
C GLY A 152 -5.75 -7.10 18.58
N ALA A 153 -4.56 -7.11 19.20
CA ALA A 153 -3.36 -7.60 18.53
C ALA A 153 -3.55 -9.07 18.12
N LEU A 154 -3.29 -9.36 16.84
CA LEU A 154 -3.33 -10.71 16.30
C LEU A 154 -2.15 -11.52 16.85
N LYS A 155 -2.33 -12.15 18.00
CA LYS A 155 -1.34 -13.06 18.60
C LYS A 155 -1.87 -14.48 18.53
N ALA A 156 -1.02 -15.42 18.15
CA ALA A 156 -1.37 -16.83 18.16
C ALA A 156 -1.87 -17.25 19.56
N GLY A 157 -3.04 -17.91 19.62
CA GLY A 157 -3.64 -18.38 20.87
C GLY A 157 -4.46 -17.37 21.67
N THR A 158 -4.66 -16.13 21.18
CA THR A 158 -5.58 -15.17 21.78
C THR A 158 -6.94 -15.21 21.10
N GLU A 159 -8.03 -15.16 21.88
CA GLU A 159 -9.37 -15.03 21.33
C GLU A 159 -9.50 -13.71 20.56
N LEU A 160 -10.01 -13.76 19.34
CA LEU A 160 -10.13 -12.62 18.46
C LEU A 160 -11.36 -11.81 18.89
N THR A 161 -11.13 -10.61 19.43
CA THR A 161 -12.23 -9.67 19.67
C THR A 161 -12.53 -8.92 18.37
N THR A 162 -13.80 -8.87 17.98
CA THR A 162 -14.26 -8.20 16.77
C THR A 162 -15.23 -7.08 17.08
N GLU A 163 -15.17 -6.02 16.27
CA GLU A 163 -16.17 -4.96 16.24
C GLU A 163 -16.84 -4.94 14.86
N ARG A 164 -18.12 -4.53 14.82
CA ARG A 164 -18.87 -4.37 13.59
C ARG A 164 -19.21 -2.90 13.38
N PHE A 165 -18.96 -2.42 12.17
CA PHE A 165 -19.25 -1.06 11.74
C PHE A 165 -20.19 -1.09 10.54
N LEU A 166 -21.00 -0.04 10.39
CA LEU A 166 -21.87 0.16 9.24
C LEU A 166 -21.47 1.41 8.48
N ALA A 167 -21.47 1.33 7.14
CA ALA A 167 -21.19 2.47 6.27
C ALA A 167 -22.08 2.45 5.02
N ARG A 168 -22.36 3.63 4.46
CA ARG A 168 -23.15 3.81 3.23
C ARG A 168 -22.31 3.60 1.97
N SER A 169 -21.03 3.87 2.05
CA SER A 169 -20.06 3.61 0.99
C SER A 169 -18.74 3.08 1.56
N LEU A 170 -17.97 2.40 0.73
CA LEU A 170 -16.72 1.76 1.10
C LEU A 170 -15.62 2.10 0.08
N VAL A 171 -14.48 2.58 0.58
CA VAL A 171 -13.25 2.74 -0.20
C VAL A 171 -12.23 1.68 0.23
N VAL A 172 -11.87 0.80 -0.68
CA VAL A 172 -10.82 -0.21 -0.51
C VAL A 172 -9.48 0.43 -0.85
N ALA A 173 -8.64 0.63 0.15
CA ALA A 173 -7.30 1.22 0.01
C ALA A 173 -6.23 0.39 0.74
N SER A 174 -6.45 -0.93 0.78
CA SER A 174 -5.64 -1.90 1.52
C SER A 174 -4.33 -2.28 0.82
N GLY A 175 -4.16 -1.91 -0.46
CA GLY A 175 -2.98 -2.21 -1.25
C GLY A 175 -2.75 -3.71 -1.46
N PHE A 176 -1.49 -4.10 -1.61
CA PHE A 176 -1.04 -5.48 -1.74
C PHE A 176 0.22 -5.74 -0.92
N GLU A 177 0.61 -7.00 -0.80
CA GLU A 177 1.87 -7.45 -0.25
C GLU A 177 2.76 -7.99 -1.38
N ASP A 178 4.02 -7.54 -1.43
CA ASP A 178 5.02 -8.15 -2.32
C ASP A 178 5.32 -9.58 -1.85
N ILE A 179 5.41 -10.54 -2.77
CA ILE A 179 5.84 -11.90 -2.46
C ILE A 179 7.37 -11.93 -2.42
N TRP A 180 7.91 -12.49 -1.35
CA TRP A 180 9.35 -12.53 -1.11
C TRP A 180 9.91 -13.93 -1.24
N PRO A 181 11.16 -14.09 -1.74
CA PRO A 181 11.81 -15.38 -1.81
C PRO A 181 12.15 -15.93 -0.41
N ASP A 182 12.11 -17.23 -0.28
CA ASP A 182 12.53 -17.94 0.93
C ASP A 182 14.06 -18.06 0.96
N ILE A 183 14.71 -17.12 1.63
CA ILE A 183 16.16 -17.10 1.83
C ILE A 183 16.41 -17.03 3.34
N ASP A 184 17.35 -17.88 3.87
CA ASP A 184 17.64 -17.96 5.31
C ASP A 184 16.43 -18.37 6.18
N VAL A 185 15.44 -19.04 5.62
CA VAL A 185 14.26 -19.48 6.35
C VAL A 185 14.55 -20.83 7.01
N THR A 186 14.44 -20.91 8.33
CA THR A 186 14.60 -22.16 9.08
C THR A 186 13.33 -23.00 8.95
N GLU A 187 13.47 -24.28 8.60
CA GLU A 187 12.35 -25.21 8.51
C GLU A 187 11.57 -25.28 9.85
N GLY A 188 10.24 -25.20 9.77
CA GLY A 188 9.34 -25.27 10.94
C GLY A 188 9.21 -23.97 11.74
N ALA A 189 9.92 -22.90 11.41
CA ALA A 189 9.73 -21.60 12.03
C ALA A 189 8.60 -20.80 11.35
N ASP A 190 8.08 -19.78 12.05
CA ASP A 190 7.10 -18.86 11.48
C ASP A 190 7.72 -18.10 10.30
N ARG A 191 7.36 -18.52 9.07
CA ARG A 191 7.87 -17.97 7.81
C ARG A 191 7.62 -16.48 7.70
N LEU A 192 6.44 -16.02 8.06
CA LEU A 192 6.07 -14.61 8.00
C LEU A 192 6.97 -13.77 8.92
N TYR A 193 7.21 -14.26 10.13
CA TYR A 193 8.09 -13.59 11.09
C TYR A 193 9.53 -13.50 10.58
N GLN A 194 10.05 -14.59 9.99
CA GLN A 194 11.42 -14.62 9.45
C GLN A 194 11.57 -13.70 8.23
N THR A 195 10.63 -13.75 7.29
CA THR A 195 10.62 -12.87 6.13
C THR A 195 10.56 -11.40 6.58
N HIS A 196 9.68 -11.05 7.51
CA HIS A 196 9.61 -9.69 8.05
C HIS A 196 10.91 -9.24 8.72
N ARG A 197 11.60 -10.14 9.41
CA ARG A 197 12.88 -9.82 10.07
C ARG A 197 13.98 -9.53 9.06
N ILE A 198 14.05 -10.27 7.95
CA ILE A 198 14.99 -10.06 6.85
C ILE A 198 14.67 -8.75 6.14
N LEU A 199 13.40 -8.52 5.82
CA LEU A 199 12.92 -7.26 5.24
C LEU A 199 13.22 -6.08 6.15
N PHE A 200 12.95 -6.22 7.44
CA PHE A 200 13.24 -5.19 8.41
C PHE A 200 14.72 -4.84 8.46
N ARG A 201 15.60 -5.80 8.17
CA ARG A 201 17.04 -5.59 8.16
C ARG A 201 17.53 -4.94 6.87
N TYR A 202 17.12 -5.44 5.72
CA TYR A 202 17.74 -5.11 4.43
C TYR A 202 16.87 -4.30 3.47
N ALA A 203 15.53 -4.33 3.58
CA ALA A 203 14.69 -3.58 2.66
C ALA A 203 14.72 -2.06 2.91
N GLY A 204 14.60 -1.28 1.84
CA GLY A 204 14.53 0.18 1.89
C GLY A 204 15.81 0.86 2.36
N ASN A 205 16.96 0.19 2.24
CA ASN A 205 18.29 0.75 2.36
C ASN A 205 18.89 0.86 0.96
N ARG A 206 19.80 1.83 0.72
CA ARG A 206 20.44 1.97 -0.60
C ARG A 206 21.14 0.66 -1.01
N LYS A 207 21.90 0.04 -0.09
CA LYS A 207 22.45 -1.31 -0.27
C LYS A 207 21.50 -2.32 0.37
N GLY A 208 20.50 -2.73 -0.38
CA GLY A 208 19.47 -3.59 0.15
C GLY A 208 18.52 -4.16 -0.90
N TRP A 209 17.39 -4.68 -0.42
CA TRP A 209 16.31 -5.12 -1.27
C TRP A 209 15.46 -3.95 -1.76
N HIS A 210 15.21 -3.91 -3.06
CA HIS A 210 14.36 -2.97 -3.75
C HIS A 210 13.25 -3.72 -4.49
N VAL A 211 12.03 -3.20 -4.47
CA VAL A 211 10.86 -3.79 -5.14
C VAL A 211 10.41 -3.01 -6.37
N CYS A 212 11.13 -1.93 -6.72
CA CYS A 212 10.72 -1.05 -7.81
C CYS A 212 11.94 -0.46 -8.51
N ILE A 213 12.28 -1.01 -9.68
CA ILE A 213 13.43 -0.51 -10.47
C ILE A 213 13.23 0.94 -10.92
N ARG A 214 12.00 1.37 -11.20
CA ARG A 214 11.70 2.76 -11.60
C ARG A 214 11.85 3.75 -10.45
N CYS A 215 11.63 3.29 -9.20
CA CYS A 215 11.72 4.12 -8.02
C CYS A 215 13.17 4.30 -7.59
N ASP A 216 13.93 3.21 -7.56
CA ASP A 216 15.22 3.14 -6.89
C ASP A 216 16.41 2.89 -7.83
N GLY A 217 16.18 2.59 -9.11
CA GLY A 217 17.27 2.31 -10.08
C GLY A 217 18.26 3.45 -10.22
N HIS A 218 17.80 4.70 -10.11
CA HIS A 218 18.64 5.91 -10.16
C HIS A 218 19.67 6.00 -9.01
N LEU A 219 19.52 5.21 -7.95
CA LEU A 219 20.48 5.12 -6.85
C LEU A 219 21.72 4.29 -7.21
N HIS A 220 21.67 3.53 -8.32
CA HIS A 220 22.65 2.54 -8.72
C HIS A 220 23.25 2.83 -10.12
N LEU A 221 23.56 4.10 -10.40
CA LEU A 221 24.18 4.51 -11.67
C LEU A 221 25.57 3.91 -11.83
N ASP A 222 25.77 3.13 -12.91
CA ASP A 222 27.00 2.39 -13.22
C ASP A 222 27.44 1.39 -12.13
N GLU A 223 26.55 1.05 -11.20
CA GLU A 223 26.77 0.05 -10.16
C GLU A 223 26.26 -1.33 -10.58
N HIS A 224 26.65 -2.38 -9.84
CA HIS A 224 26.17 -3.74 -10.09
C HIS A 224 24.77 -3.94 -9.50
N ILE A 225 23.81 -4.26 -10.35
CA ILE A 225 22.43 -4.61 -9.97
C ILE A 225 22.24 -6.13 -10.09
N ALA A 226 21.81 -6.77 -8.99
CA ALA A 226 21.32 -8.13 -9.00
C ALA A 226 19.78 -8.14 -9.07
N VAL A 227 19.24 -8.85 -10.05
CA VAL A 227 17.80 -9.07 -10.23
C VAL A 227 17.46 -10.45 -9.69
N VAL A 228 16.60 -10.53 -8.68
CA VAL A 228 16.17 -11.78 -8.06
C VAL A 228 14.71 -12.04 -8.41
N ALA A 229 14.51 -12.72 -9.52
CA ALA A 229 13.21 -13.00 -10.12
C ALA A 229 13.34 -14.04 -11.24
N SER A 230 12.24 -14.51 -11.81
CA SER A 230 12.21 -15.38 -12.99
C SER A 230 11.19 -14.90 -14.04
N GLY A 231 11.24 -15.45 -15.23
CA GLY A 231 10.28 -15.18 -16.30
C GLY A 231 10.14 -13.70 -16.67
N ASP A 232 8.92 -13.28 -16.87
CA ASP A 232 8.59 -11.91 -17.29
C ASP A 232 8.97 -10.86 -16.26
N PHE A 233 8.95 -11.19 -14.97
CA PHE A 233 9.38 -10.28 -13.90
C PHE A 233 10.88 -9.98 -14.03
N ALA A 234 11.72 -11.02 -14.13
CA ALA A 234 13.16 -10.85 -14.30
C ALA A 234 13.50 -10.07 -15.58
N TRP A 235 12.82 -10.39 -16.68
CA TRP A 235 12.99 -9.70 -17.94
C TRP A 235 12.64 -8.21 -17.83
N SER A 236 11.51 -7.89 -17.18
CA SER A 236 11.04 -6.50 -17.01
C SER A 236 12.00 -5.67 -16.18
N ILE A 237 12.47 -6.24 -15.04
CA ILE A 237 13.43 -5.54 -14.17
C ILE A 237 14.77 -5.36 -14.88
N ALA A 238 15.31 -6.42 -15.51
CA ALA A 238 16.61 -6.33 -16.20
C ALA A 238 16.59 -5.31 -17.34
N ARG A 239 15.49 -5.22 -18.10
CA ARG A 239 15.31 -4.17 -19.11
C ARG A 239 15.31 -2.78 -18.51
N GLY A 240 14.57 -2.58 -17.40
CA GLY A 240 14.54 -1.28 -16.73
C GLY A 240 15.89 -0.90 -16.10
N ALA A 241 16.64 -1.89 -15.60
CA ALA A 241 17.95 -1.68 -15.01
C ALA A 241 18.99 -1.17 -16.02
N GLN A 242 18.83 -1.51 -17.31
CA GLN A 242 19.73 -1.02 -18.38
C GLN A 242 19.69 0.49 -18.58
N ASP A 243 18.66 1.17 -18.11
CA ASP A 243 18.60 2.64 -18.13
C ASP A 243 19.58 3.26 -17.11
N PHE A 244 20.08 2.47 -16.15
CA PHE A 244 20.91 2.93 -15.04
C PHE A 244 22.32 2.33 -15.06
N THR A 245 22.47 1.08 -15.51
CA THR A 245 23.77 0.38 -15.50
C THR A 245 23.88 -0.68 -16.59
N GLY A 246 25.14 -0.97 -17.01
CA GLY A 246 25.47 -2.14 -17.83
C GLY A 246 25.83 -3.39 -17.03
N HIS A 247 25.93 -3.30 -15.69
CA HIS A 247 26.38 -4.38 -14.83
C HIS A 247 25.17 -5.05 -14.14
N ILE A 248 24.60 -6.08 -14.79
CA ILE A 248 23.36 -6.73 -14.34
C ILE A 248 23.61 -8.24 -14.24
N THR A 249 23.13 -8.86 -13.16
CA THR A 249 23.07 -10.32 -12.99
C THR A 249 21.65 -10.72 -12.61
N ILE A 250 21.10 -11.74 -13.26
CA ILE A 250 19.79 -12.31 -12.91
C ILE A 250 20.01 -13.58 -12.09
N LEU A 251 19.32 -13.70 -10.95
CA LEU A 251 19.29 -14.88 -10.11
C LEU A 251 17.85 -15.38 -10.02
N THR A 252 17.57 -16.58 -10.54
CA THR A 252 16.21 -17.14 -10.52
C THR A 252 15.90 -17.92 -9.24
N ASN A 253 16.89 -18.05 -8.34
CA ASN A 253 16.73 -18.73 -7.05
C ASN A 253 16.19 -20.17 -7.17
N GLY A 254 16.72 -20.95 -8.10
CA GLY A 254 16.31 -22.34 -8.33
C GLY A 254 15.13 -22.53 -9.28
N ALA A 255 14.49 -21.45 -9.70
CA ALA A 255 13.42 -21.52 -10.68
C ALA A 255 13.98 -21.64 -12.11
N ASP A 256 13.16 -22.20 -13.02
CA ASP A 256 13.41 -22.10 -14.47
C ASP A 256 13.41 -20.62 -14.85
N PRO A 257 14.38 -20.15 -15.64
CA PRO A 257 14.41 -18.78 -16.12
C PRO A 257 13.16 -18.39 -16.93
N ASP A 258 12.52 -19.34 -17.60
CA ASP A 258 11.35 -19.17 -18.46
C ASP A 258 11.55 -18.06 -19.51
N PHE A 259 12.74 -18.07 -20.13
CA PHE A 259 13.09 -17.14 -21.21
C PHE A 259 13.04 -17.83 -22.57
N SER A 260 12.46 -17.18 -23.56
CA SER A 260 12.59 -17.59 -24.94
C SER A 260 14.06 -17.49 -25.42
N ASP A 261 14.44 -18.27 -26.45
CA ASP A 261 15.78 -18.23 -27.04
C ASP A 261 16.20 -16.80 -27.43
N ALA A 262 15.28 -16.03 -28.01
CA ALA A 262 15.53 -14.62 -28.37
C ALA A 262 15.84 -13.72 -27.15
N ARG A 263 15.21 -13.98 -25.99
CA ARG A 263 15.53 -13.28 -24.75
C ARG A 263 16.90 -13.68 -24.22
N LEU A 264 17.24 -14.98 -24.23
CA LEU A 264 18.55 -15.47 -23.83
C LEU A 264 19.66 -14.92 -24.71
N GLU A 265 19.48 -14.88 -26.01
CA GLU A 265 20.42 -14.23 -26.95
C GLU A 265 20.59 -12.74 -26.64
N THR A 266 19.50 -12.04 -26.31
CA THR A 266 19.52 -10.61 -25.94
C THR A 266 20.29 -10.38 -24.65
N LEU A 267 20.08 -11.21 -23.63
CA LEU A 267 20.82 -11.13 -22.35
C LEU A 267 22.31 -11.40 -22.56
N ALA A 268 22.63 -12.45 -23.33
CA ALA A 268 24.03 -12.81 -23.65
C ALA A 268 24.76 -11.69 -24.42
N ALA A 269 24.10 -11.07 -25.40
CA ALA A 269 24.65 -9.96 -26.19
C ALA A 269 24.93 -8.70 -25.32
N ARG A 270 24.30 -8.59 -24.15
CA ARG A 270 24.50 -7.52 -23.17
C ARG A 270 25.37 -7.92 -21.99
N ASN A 271 25.99 -9.10 -22.02
CA ASN A 271 26.78 -9.68 -20.94
C ASN A 271 26.01 -9.79 -19.59
N ILE A 272 24.69 -10.00 -19.67
CA ILE A 272 23.87 -10.24 -18.47
C ILE A 272 23.90 -11.73 -18.16
N GLU A 273 24.52 -12.08 -17.05
CA GLU A 273 24.57 -13.47 -16.57
C GLU A 273 23.22 -13.86 -15.97
N VAL A 274 22.76 -15.09 -16.30
CA VAL A 274 21.57 -15.71 -15.69
C VAL A 274 22.03 -16.89 -14.85
N ILE A 275 21.81 -16.82 -13.54
CA ILE A 275 22.19 -17.83 -12.56
C ILE A 275 20.91 -18.50 -12.04
N THR A 276 20.78 -19.81 -12.27
CA THR A 276 19.58 -20.57 -11.87
C THR A 276 19.73 -21.28 -10.53
N GLU A 277 20.89 -21.18 -9.92
CA GLU A 277 21.20 -21.85 -8.67
C GLU A 277 20.38 -21.25 -7.49
N PRO A 278 19.88 -22.09 -6.56
CA PRO A 278 19.16 -21.61 -5.37
C PRO A 278 20.03 -20.71 -4.50
N ILE A 279 19.44 -19.69 -3.92
CA ILE A 279 20.06 -18.78 -2.98
C ILE A 279 19.91 -19.37 -1.57
N ALA A 280 21.05 -19.64 -0.91
CA ALA A 280 21.08 -20.25 0.40
C ALA A 280 21.07 -19.24 1.55
N ALA A 281 21.74 -18.06 1.38
CA ALA A 281 21.87 -17.10 2.46
C ALA A 281 22.13 -15.66 1.98
N HIS A 282 21.84 -14.69 2.85
CA HIS A 282 22.25 -13.30 2.71
C HIS A 282 23.67 -13.09 3.23
N ILE A 283 24.45 -12.28 2.52
CA ILE A 283 25.75 -11.78 2.96
C ILE A 283 25.57 -10.30 3.28
N GLY A 284 25.61 -9.93 4.55
CA GLY A 284 25.33 -8.56 4.95
C GLY A 284 26.22 -8.06 6.09
N LYS A 285 26.30 -6.74 6.22
CA LYS A 285 26.97 -6.04 7.31
C LYS A 285 26.06 -4.95 7.88
N GLY A 286 25.64 -5.11 9.13
CA GLY A 286 24.66 -4.19 9.72
C GLY A 286 23.33 -4.25 8.97
N THR A 287 22.90 -3.15 8.39
CA THR A 287 21.68 -3.03 7.57
C THR A 287 21.95 -3.13 6.07
N ASP A 288 23.21 -3.24 5.66
CA ASP A 288 23.59 -3.35 4.25
C ASP A 288 23.58 -4.81 3.80
N LEU A 289 22.91 -5.09 2.70
CA LEU A 289 23.00 -6.32 1.95
C LEU A 289 24.14 -6.15 0.93
N LEU A 290 25.16 -7.00 1.05
CA LEU A 290 26.37 -6.92 0.22
C LEU A 290 26.37 -7.97 -0.88
N GLY A 291 25.71 -9.11 -0.65
CA GLY A 291 25.72 -10.24 -1.57
C GLY A 291 24.72 -11.34 -1.16
N LEU A 292 24.65 -12.33 -2.02
CA LEU A 292 23.87 -13.53 -1.85
C LEU A 292 24.79 -14.75 -2.00
N LYS A 293 24.69 -15.72 -1.09
CA LYS A 293 25.40 -16.98 -1.16
C LYS A 293 24.51 -18.04 -1.78
N LEU A 294 25.01 -18.69 -2.82
CA LEU A 294 24.30 -19.77 -3.53
C LEU A 294 24.51 -21.13 -2.83
N SER A 295 23.72 -22.11 -3.21
CA SER A 295 23.78 -23.47 -2.64
C SER A 295 25.11 -24.18 -2.88
N SER A 296 25.82 -23.89 -3.98
CA SER A 296 27.19 -24.38 -4.25
C SER A 296 28.26 -23.77 -3.34
N GLY A 297 27.92 -22.65 -2.65
CA GLY A 297 28.89 -21.84 -1.93
C GLY A 297 29.43 -20.66 -2.73
N ARG A 298 29.09 -20.53 -4.04
CA ARG A 298 29.40 -19.33 -4.82
C ARG A 298 28.74 -18.11 -4.18
N GLU A 299 29.44 -16.99 -4.17
CA GLU A 299 28.94 -15.72 -3.67
C GLU A 299 28.76 -14.73 -4.82
N VAL A 300 27.61 -14.03 -4.83
CA VAL A 300 27.28 -13.00 -5.81
C VAL A 300 27.12 -11.68 -5.06
N PHE A 301 28.04 -10.77 -5.28
CA PHE A 301 28.03 -9.41 -4.70
C PHE A 301 27.38 -8.43 -5.67
N ALA A 302 26.60 -7.49 -5.13
CA ALA A 302 26.00 -6.40 -5.89
C ALA A 302 25.82 -5.16 -5.01
N ASP A 303 25.53 -4.02 -5.61
CA ASP A 303 25.28 -2.77 -4.91
C ASP A 303 23.80 -2.55 -4.62
N GLY A 304 22.90 -3.11 -5.45
CA GLY A 304 21.45 -3.12 -5.25
C GLY A 304 20.85 -4.45 -5.67
N PHE A 305 19.83 -4.92 -4.93
CA PHE A 305 19.14 -6.17 -5.18
C PHE A 305 17.66 -5.89 -5.47
N PHE A 306 17.24 -6.08 -6.71
CA PHE A 306 15.86 -5.87 -7.14
C PHE A 306 15.13 -7.20 -7.19
N VAL A 307 14.00 -7.29 -6.49
CA VAL A 307 13.24 -8.53 -6.30
C VAL A 307 11.81 -8.37 -6.78
N ASP A 308 11.29 -9.39 -7.50
CA ASP A 308 9.89 -9.49 -7.88
C ASP A 308 9.49 -10.97 -8.03
N TYR A 309 8.59 -11.41 -7.15
CA TYR A 309 7.95 -12.72 -7.17
C TYR A 309 6.43 -12.61 -7.33
N GLY A 310 5.97 -11.43 -7.79
CA GLY A 310 4.57 -11.10 -7.84
C GLY A 310 4.06 -10.50 -6.53
N LEU A 311 2.76 -10.38 -6.44
CA LEU A 311 2.08 -9.74 -5.34
C LEU A 311 0.86 -10.54 -4.87
N LYS A 312 0.37 -10.18 -3.70
CA LYS A 312 -0.88 -10.68 -3.15
C LYS A 312 -1.78 -9.51 -2.81
N ALA A 313 -2.90 -9.37 -3.51
CA ALA A 313 -3.88 -8.34 -3.25
C ALA A 313 -4.47 -8.46 -1.84
N ASN A 314 -4.58 -7.35 -1.11
CA ASN A 314 -5.18 -7.32 0.22
C ASN A 314 -6.70 -7.09 0.14
N SER A 315 -7.41 -8.00 -0.52
CA SER A 315 -8.86 -7.94 -0.76
C SER A 315 -9.64 -9.17 -0.27
N GLU A 316 -8.99 -10.08 0.44
CA GLU A 316 -9.57 -11.37 0.88
C GLU A 316 -10.86 -11.20 1.70
N TYR A 317 -10.97 -10.13 2.46
CA TYR A 317 -12.16 -9.80 3.26
C TYR A 317 -13.40 -9.45 2.43
N LEU A 318 -13.24 -9.20 1.11
CA LEU A 318 -14.33 -9.02 0.15
C LEU A 318 -14.79 -10.36 -0.47
N ALA A 319 -13.93 -11.39 -0.45
CA ALA A 319 -14.21 -12.68 -1.09
C ALA A 319 -15.23 -13.54 -0.35
N SER A 320 -15.61 -13.17 0.87
CA SER A 320 -16.47 -13.98 1.72
C SER A 320 -17.94 -13.92 1.29
N ASN A 321 -18.40 -14.97 0.62
CA ASN A 321 -19.76 -15.50 0.52
C ASN A 321 -20.94 -14.63 0.06
N ASP A 322 -20.81 -13.33 -0.16
CA ASP A 322 -21.95 -12.45 -0.44
C ASP A 322 -22.17 -12.16 -1.94
N GLY A 323 -21.54 -12.96 -2.82
CA GLY A 323 -21.78 -12.84 -4.27
C GLY A 323 -21.34 -11.49 -4.84
N TRP A 324 -20.24 -10.92 -4.34
CA TRP A 324 -19.69 -9.67 -4.86
C TRP A 324 -19.34 -9.75 -6.34
N ASN A 325 -18.87 -10.94 -6.79
CA ASN A 325 -18.49 -11.21 -8.18
C ASN A 325 -17.71 -10.04 -8.81
N LEU A 326 -16.65 -9.59 -8.12
CA LEU A 326 -15.85 -8.44 -8.52
C LEU A 326 -14.96 -8.79 -9.71
N LYS A 327 -14.74 -7.82 -10.59
CA LYS A 327 -13.77 -7.92 -11.67
C LYS A 327 -12.37 -7.65 -11.11
N THR A 328 -11.47 -8.62 -11.30
CA THR A 328 -10.06 -8.51 -10.92
C THR A 328 -9.17 -8.81 -12.12
N ASP A 329 -7.90 -8.40 -12.04
CA ASP A 329 -6.87 -8.93 -12.91
C ASP A 329 -6.35 -10.31 -12.42
N ASP A 330 -5.33 -10.83 -13.10
CA ASP A 330 -4.74 -12.14 -12.80
C ASP A 330 -4.04 -12.18 -11.43
N GLU A 331 -3.69 -11.03 -10.85
CA GLU A 331 -3.06 -10.87 -9.54
C GLU A 331 -4.09 -10.62 -8.43
N GLY A 332 -5.38 -10.55 -8.77
CA GLY A 332 -6.47 -10.31 -7.83
C GLY A 332 -6.68 -8.84 -7.47
N LEU A 333 -6.05 -7.90 -8.19
CA LEU A 333 -6.25 -6.47 -8.03
C LEU A 333 -7.60 -6.05 -8.62
N LEU A 334 -8.24 -5.07 -7.98
CA LEU A 334 -9.60 -4.63 -8.33
C LEU A 334 -9.60 -3.76 -9.60
N VAL A 335 -10.45 -4.07 -10.54
CA VAL A 335 -10.69 -3.23 -11.72
C VAL A 335 -11.71 -2.16 -11.37
N VAL A 336 -11.38 -0.90 -11.64
CA VAL A 336 -12.24 0.27 -11.39
C VAL A 336 -12.51 1.04 -12.67
N ASP A 337 -13.54 1.88 -12.64
CA ASP A 337 -13.78 2.90 -13.66
C ASP A 337 -12.98 4.20 -13.40
N GLU A 338 -13.25 5.24 -14.18
CA GLU A 338 -12.56 6.54 -14.08
C GLU A 338 -12.85 7.29 -12.76
N ASP A 339 -13.98 7.00 -12.11
CA ASP A 339 -14.39 7.56 -10.82
C ASP A 339 -13.89 6.76 -9.62
N GLY A 340 -13.19 5.66 -9.87
CA GLY A 340 -12.68 4.74 -8.86
C GLY A 340 -13.73 3.74 -8.35
N ALA A 341 -14.91 3.65 -8.98
CA ALA A 341 -15.92 2.65 -8.61
C ALA A 341 -15.46 1.25 -9.07
N VAL A 342 -15.55 0.28 -8.15
CA VAL A 342 -15.16 -1.11 -8.42
C VAL A 342 -16.15 -1.76 -9.37
N LEU A 343 -15.64 -2.43 -10.40
CA LEU A 343 -16.46 -3.13 -11.37
C LEU A 343 -16.78 -4.56 -10.92
N GLY A 344 -18.01 -4.98 -11.19
CA GLY A 344 -18.40 -6.39 -11.15
C GLY A 344 -17.88 -7.14 -12.38
N ALA A 345 -17.93 -8.47 -12.36
CA ALA A 345 -17.55 -9.31 -13.50
C ALA A 345 -18.42 -9.05 -14.73
N ASP A 346 -19.62 -8.48 -14.57
CA ASP A 346 -20.52 -8.04 -15.64
C ASP A 346 -20.09 -6.69 -16.26
N GLY A 347 -19.05 -6.05 -15.72
CA GLY A 347 -18.51 -4.78 -16.16
C GLY A 347 -19.25 -3.54 -15.65
N ASN A 348 -20.30 -3.72 -14.84
CA ASN A 348 -21.00 -2.61 -14.22
C ASN A 348 -20.36 -2.21 -12.87
N ALA A 349 -20.46 -0.93 -12.52
CA ALA A 349 -19.99 -0.47 -11.22
C ALA A 349 -20.82 -1.10 -10.08
N VAL A 350 -20.14 -1.57 -9.03
CA VAL A 350 -20.78 -2.04 -7.81
C VAL A 350 -21.20 -0.84 -6.96
N PRO A 351 -22.49 -0.60 -6.74
CA PRO A 351 -22.96 0.62 -6.07
C PRO A 351 -22.32 0.83 -4.70
N GLY A 352 -21.74 2.02 -4.48
CA GLY A 352 -21.14 2.41 -3.21
C GLY A 352 -19.77 1.80 -2.90
N LEU A 353 -19.22 0.93 -3.76
CA LEU A 353 -17.91 0.32 -3.58
C LEU A 353 -16.87 1.01 -4.49
N PHE A 354 -15.81 1.55 -3.87
CA PHE A 354 -14.70 2.23 -4.54
C PHE A 354 -13.38 1.58 -4.15
N ALA A 355 -12.35 1.78 -4.98
CA ALA A 355 -10.99 1.37 -4.64
C ALA A 355 -9.97 2.42 -5.06
N ALA A 356 -8.84 2.48 -4.34
CA ALA A 356 -7.77 3.43 -4.60
C ALA A 356 -6.40 2.92 -4.18
N GLY A 357 -5.36 3.39 -4.89
CA GLY A 357 -3.97 3.03 -4.64
C GLY A 357 -3.60 1.67 -5.20
N ASP A 358 -2.63 1.03 -4.56
CA ASP A 358 -1.98 -0.18 -5.08
C ASP A 358 -2.90 -1.41 -5.18
N ILE A 359 -4.11 -1.35 -4.64
CA ILE A 359 -5.13 -2.41 -4.82
C ILE A 359 -5.82 -2.34 -6.19
N VAL A 360 -5.62 -1.25 -6.95
CA VAL A 360 -6.29 -1.03 -8.24
C VAL A 360 -5.44 -1.58 -9.38
N ALA A 361 -6.05 -2.42 -10.21
CA ALA A 361 -5.44 -3.05 -11.37
C ALA A 361 -4.93 -2.05 -12.41
N GLY A 362 -3.81 -2.37 -13.08
CA GLY A 362 -3.28 -1.61 -14.20
C GLY A 362 -2.66 -0.26 -13.85
N GLN A 363 -2.57 0.10 -12.57
CA GLN A 363 -1.99 1.36 -12.13
C GLN A 363 -0.48 1.27 -11.90
N ARG A 364 0.19 2.41 -11.96
CA ARG A 364 1.58 2.52 -11.51
C ARG A 364 1.58 2.67 -9.99
N ASN A 365 2.24 1.75 -9.31
CA ASN A 365 2.31 1.69 -7.84
C ASN A 365 3.28 2.75 -7.28
N LEU A 366 2.92 4.03 -7.48
CA LEU A 366 3.67 5.21 -7.05
C LEU A 366 2.86 6.01 -6.03
N ILE A 367 3.53 6.70 -5.12
CA ILE A 367 2.88 7.49 -4.06
C ILE A 367 1.98 8.58 -4.66
N ALA A 368 2.45 9.29 -5.69
CA ALA A 368 1.68 10.34 -6.35
C ALA A 368 0.41 9.79 -7.02
N THR A 369 0.50 8.63 -7.69
CA THR A 369 -0.64 7.91 -8.27
C THR A 369 -1.64 7.52 -7.18
N ALA A 370 -1.15 6.97 -6.07
CA ALA A 370 -2.00 6.57 -4.94
C ALA A 370 -2.78 7.74 -4.34
N PHE A 371 -2.17 8.92 -4.21
CA PHE A 371 -2.88 10.13 -3.77
C PHE A 371 -3.96 10.55 -4.77
N GLY A 372 -3.66 10.57 -6.07
CA GLY A 372 -4.64 10.94 -7.10
C GLY A 372 -5.86 10.01 -7.10
N LEU A 373 -5.62 8.69 -7.10
CA LEU A 373 -6.70 7.69 -7.02
C LEU A 373 -7.49 7.82 -5.71
N GLY A 374 -6.79 8.06 -4.59
CA GLY A 374 -7.43 8.28 -3.29
C GLY A 374 -8.33 9.49 -3.28
N GLN A 375 -7.92 10.59 -3.91
CA GLN A 375 -8.76 11.79 -4.04
C GLN A 375 -10.04 11.50 -4.82
N ASN A 376 -9.93 10.85 -5.99
CA ASN A 376 -11.08 10.53 -6.82
C ASN A 376 -12.06 9.62 -6.07
N ALA A 377 -11.60 8.48 -5.55
CA ALA A 377 -12.46 7.55 -4.82
C ALA A 377 -13.13 8.19 -3.59
N GLY A 378 -12.40 9.02 -2.85
CA GLY A 378 -12.94 9.72 -1.68
C GLY A 378 -14.03 10.76 -2.02
N LEU A 379 -13.84 11.48 -3.12
CA LEU A 379 -14.85 12.43 -3.62
C LEU A 379 -16.07 11.69 -4.16
N SER A 380 -15.88 10.66 -4.98
CA SER A 380 -16.97 9.86 -5.54
C SER A 380 -17.80 9.17 -4.45
N ALA A 381 -17.14 8.63 -3.42
CA ALA A 381 -17.83 8.06 -2.25
C ALA A 381 -18.64 9.11 -1.48
N ALA A 382 -18.12 10.35 -1.38
CA ALA A 382 -18.82 11.45 -0.73
C ALA A 382 -20.02 11.96 -1.56
N ASP A 383 -19.91 11.94 -2.88
CA ASP A 383 -20.93 12.43 -3.79
C ASP A 383 -22.19 11.59 -3.79
N LEU A 384 -22.09 10.28 -3.52
CA LEU A 384 -23.25 9.41 -3.32
C LEU A 384 -24.19 9.89 -2.21
N MET A 385 -23.70 10.67 -1.25
CA MET A 385 -24.49 11.18 -0.13
C MET A 385 -25.21 12.49 -0.47
N ARG A 386 -25.10 13.00 -1.70
CA ARG A 386 -25.81 14.22 -2.11
C ARG A 386 -27.27 13.89 -2.37
N GLU A 387 -28.14 14.48 -1.57
CA GLU A 387 -29.58 14.49 -1.80
C GLU A 387 -29.94 15.75 -2.61
N TRP A 388 -30.76 15.60 -3.63
CA TRP A 388 -31.31 16.70 -4.41
C TRP A 388 -32.65 17.15 -3.85
#